data_a8fd2cd1b0d5d04ca0620df042b2deee
#
_entry.id   a8fd2cd1b0d5d04ca0620df042b2deee
#
_cell.length_a   1.000
_cell.length_b   1.000
_cell.length_c   1.000
_cell.angle_alpha   90.00
_cell.angle_beta   90.00
_cell.angle_gamma   90.00
#
_symmetry.space_group_name_H-M   'P 1'
#
loop_
_entity.id
_entity.type
_entity.pdbx_description
1 polymer ?
#
loop_
_entity_poly.entity_id
_entity_poly.type
_entity_poly.pdbx_seq_one_letter_code
_entity_poly.pdbx_strand_id
1 'polypeptide(L)' 'MIKRGSKVWVVKMDTAGGMDWQAKRLEGKVFTVRFIDSAGQIHLEETGIALIPGIDEYEVLG' A
#
# COMPACT_ATOMS: atom_id res chain seq x y z
N MET A 1 4.00 11.16 -9.72
CA MET A 1 4.41 11.23 -8.30
C MET A 1 3.24 10.81 -7.42
N ILE A 2 3.48 9.95 -6.46
CA ILE A 2 2.42 9.48 -5.57
C ILE A 2 2.03 10.57 -4.58
N LYS A 3 0.72 10.69 -4.36
CA LYS A 3 0.18 11.71 -3.47
C LYS A 3 -1.19 11.24 -2.98
N ARG A 4 -1.76 12.03 -2.06
CA ARG A 4 -3.11 11.77 -1.58
C ARG A 4 -4.08 11.73 -2.77
N GLY A 5 -4.91 10.71 -2.81
CA GLY A 5 -5.87 10.51 -3.89
C GLY A 5 -5.34 9.73 -5.07
N SER A 6 -4.03 9.46 -5.11
CA SER A 6 -3.47 8.62 -6.17
C SER A 6 -4.00 7.20 -6.07
N LYS A 7 -4.05 6.51 -7.21
CA LYS A 7 -4.38 5.09 -7.24
C LYS A 7 -3.10 4.29 -7.28
N VAL A 8 -3.07 3.20 -6.53
CA VAL A 8 -1.92 2.29 -6.51
C VAL A 8 -2.41 0.87 -6.72
N TRP A 9 -1.66 0.13 -7.51
CA TRP A 9 -1.88 -1.29 -7.73
C TRP A 9 -0.89 -2.04 -6.84
N VAL A 10 -1.41 -2.84 -5.93
CA VAL A 10 -0.57 -3.63 -5.03
C VAL A 10 -0.12 -4.87 -5.77
N VAL A 11 1.18 -4.99 -5.99
CA VAL A 11 1.76 -6.13 -6.70
C VAL A 11 2.10 -7.26 -5.72
N LYS A 12 2.81 -6.92 -4.64
CA LYS A 12 3.23 -7.92 -3.68
C LYS A 12 3.36 -7.28 -2.29
N MET A 13 2.80 -7.94 -1.29
CA MET A 13 2.88 -7.49 0.10
C MET A 13 3.87 -8.37 0.84
N ASP A 14 5.01 -7.78 1.19
CA ASP A 14 6.05 -8.46 1.93
C ASP A 14 6.19 -7.91 3.35
N THR A 15 5.20 -7.18 3.80
CA THR A 15 5.19 -6.62 5.15
C THR A 15 5.35 -7.74 6.16
N ALA A 16 6.40 -7.65 6.96
CA ALA A 16 6.70 -8.66 7.94
C ALA A 16 5.72 -8.62 9.09
N GLY A 17 5.51 -9.77 9.73
CA GLY A 17 4.70 -9.84 10.93
C GLY A 17 3.59 -10.86 10.84
N GLY A 18 2.85 -10.98 11.93
CA GLY A 18 1.80 -11.97 12.06
C GLY A 18 0.52 -11.67 11.29
N MET A 19 0.50 -10.56 10.54
CA MET A 19 -0.67 -10.13 9.78
C MET A 19 -0.53 -10.43 8.29
N ASP A 20 0.38 -11.30 7.92
CA ASP A 20 0.68 -11.59 6.52
C ASP A 20 -0.55 -11.95 5.71
N TRP A 21 -1.45 -12.74 6.29
CA TRP A 21 -2.64 -13.17 5.57
C TRP A 21 -3.55 -11.99 5.19
N GLN A 22 -3.59 -10.95 6.01
CA GLN A 22 -4.38 -9.76 5.67
C GLN A 22 -3.69 -8.95 4.57
N ALA A 23 -2.38 -8.79 4.69
CA ALA A 23 -1.62 -8.09 3.68
C ALA A 23 -1.69 -8.79 2.33
N LYS A 24 -1.61 -10.12 2.33
CA LYS A 24 -1.67 -10.90 1.10
C LYS A 24 -2.99 -10.71 0.35
N ARG A 25 -4.06 -10.40 1.06
CA ARG A 25 -5.35 -10.18 0.42
C ARG A 25 -5.40 -8.92 -0.43
N LEU A 26 -4.44 -8.02 -0.24
CA LEU A 26 -4.36 -6.79 -1.02
C LEU A 26 -3.69 -6.99 -2.36
N GLU A 27 -2.93 -8.07 -2.52
CA GLU A 27 -2.18 -8.31 -3.76
C GLU A 27 -3.12 -8.43 -4.95
N GLY A 28 -2.74 -7.78 -6.04
CA GLY A 28 -3.50 -7.81 -7.28
C GLY A 28 -4.66 -6.83 -7.33
N LYS A 29 -4.81 -5.98 -6.33
CA LYS A 29 -5.92 -5.03 -6.26
C LYS A 29 -5.43 -3.59 -6.33
N VAL A 30 -6.35 -2.69 -6.67
CA VAL A 30 -6.08 -1.25 -6.74
C VAL A 30 -6.71 -0.55 -5.55
N PHE A 31 -5.95 0.34 -4.93
CA PHE A 31 -6.41 1.09 -3.77
C PHE A 31 -6.14 2.58 -3.96
N THR A 32 -6.80 3.39 -3.14
CA THR A 32 -6.63 4.84 -3.18
C THR A 32 -5.74 5.27 -2.01
N VAL A 33 -4.78 6.14 -2.29
CA VAL A 33 -3.89 6.67 -1.26
C VAL A 33 -4.66 7.66 -0.39
N ARG A 34 -4.69 7.39 0.91
CA ARG A 34 -5.31 8.29 1.89
C ARG A 34 -4.36 9.40 2.29
N PHE A 35 -3.13 9.02 2.66
CA PHE A 35 -2.07 9.96 2.96
C PHE A 35 -0.75 9.22 3.05
N ILE A 36 0.34 9.97 3.03
CA ILE A 36 1.68 9.43 3.19
C ILE A 36 2.24 10.03 4.48
N ASP A 37 2.67 9.18 5.41
CA ASP A 37 3.14 9.67 6.70
C ASP A 37 4.61 10.14 6.63
N SER A 38 5.12 10.63 7.75
CA SER A 38 6.48 11.18 7.80
C SER A 38 7.57 10.13 7.57
N ALA A 39 7.24 8.86 7.75
CA ALA A 39 8.17 7.76 7.47
C ALA A 39 8.11 7.30 6.01
N GLY A 40 7.23 7.89 5.21
CA GLY A 40 7.07 7.53 3.80
C GLY A 40 6.11 6.37 3.58
N GLN A 41 5.45 5.89 4.61
CA GLN A 41 4.49 4.80 4.47
C GLN A 41 3.21 5.30 3.84
N ILE A 42 2.68 4.54 2.90
CA ILE A 42 1.54 4.93 2.09
C ILE A 42 0.28 4.29 2.67
N HIS A 43 -0.57 5.11 3.30
CA HIS A 43 -1.80 4.64 3.91
C HIS A 43 -2.92 4.61 2.89
N LEU A 44 -3.69 3.53 2.90
CA LEU A 44 -4.75 3.31 1.91
C LEU A 44 -6.11 3.62 2.52
N GLU A 45 -7.03 4.18 1.71
CA GLU A 45 -8.36 4.55 2.19
C GLU A 45 -9.22 3.34 2.50
N GLU A 46 -9.12 2.33 1.67
CA GLU A 46 -10.02 1.17 1.72
C GLU A 46 -9.64 0.16 2.78
N THR A 47 -8.48 0.32 3.40
CA THR A 47 -7.97 -0.61 4.39
C THR A 47 -7.12 0.14 5.41
N GLY A 48 -6.94 -0.45 6.58
CA GLY A 48 -6.06 0.13 7.60
C GLY A 48 -4.59 -0.22 7.39
N ILE A 49 -4.25 -0.89 6.29
CA ILE A 49 -2.89 -1.34 6.03
C ILE A 49 -2.15 -0.26 5.23
N ALA A 50 -0.88 -0.05 5.58
CA ALA A 50 -0.02 0.88 4.84
C ALA A 50 1.00 0.11 4.02
N LEU A 51 1.33 0.63 2.84
CA LEU A 51 2.42 0.09 2.01
C LEU A 51 3.73 0.66 2.51
N ILE A 52 4.74 -0.19 2.62
CA ILE A 52 6.06 0.22 3.10
C ILE A 52 7.03 0.23 1.92
N PRO A 53 7.47 1.43 1.47
CA PRO A 53 8.41 1.51 0.35
C PRO A 53 9.68 0.70 0.64
N GLY A 54 10.14 -0.02 -0.36
CA GLY A 54 11.33 -0.86 -0.22
C GLY A 54 11.04 -2.26 0.29
N ILE A 55 9.84 -2.49 0.82
CA ILE A 55 9.43 -3.81 1.33
C ILE A 55 8.28 -4.34 0.49
N ASP A 56 7.23 -3.55 0.32
CA ASP A 56 6.07 -3.94 -0.47
C ASP A 56 6.22 -3.44 -1.90
N GLU A 57 5.76 -4.22 -2.87
CA GLU A 57 5.82 -3.84 -4.28
C GLU A 57 4.45 -3.31 -4.72
N TYR A 58 4.48 -2.16 -5.38
CA TYR A 58 3.27 -1.52 -5.85
C TYR A 58 3.59 -0.62 -7.04
N GLU A 59 2.56 -0.27 -7.82
CA GLU A 59 2.70 0.67 -8.93
C GLU A 59 1.72 1.80 -8.77
N VAL A 60 2.18 3.01 -9.01
CA VAL A 60 1.34 4.20 -8.94
C VAL A 60 0.65 4.37 -10.29
N LEU A 61 -0.68 4.41 -10.29
CA LEU A 61 -1.47 4.49 -11.52
C LEU A 61 -1.92 5.91 -11.86
N GLY A 62 -1.78 6.84 -10.93
CA GLY A 62 -2.18 8.20 -11.22
C GLY A 62 -2.42 9.07 -10.04
#